data_5969220bfcf57fb8d612b1269f949ff5
#
_entry.id   5969220bfcf57fb8d612b1269f949ff5
#
_cell.length_a   1.000
_cell.length_b   1.000
_cell.length_c   1.000
_cell.angle_alpha   90.00
_cell.angle_beta   90.00
_cell.angle_gamma   90.00
#
_symmetry.space_group_name_H-M   'P 1'
#
loop_
_entity.id
_entity.type
_entity.pdbx_description
1 polymer ?
#
loop_
_entity_poly.entity_id
_entity_poly.type
_entity_poly.pdbx_seq_one_letter_code
_entity_poly.pdbx_strand_id
1 'polypeptide(L)'
;MHKKILVPIAMPWLLAELVAYNPLLSYVIAWLGSFLIFHLSLQVPLRDQHFPLHQQIMRPLVLIQLVFAGFMCCSSIFYFVDHLGYSYTGFNENSFFLTSSKTALIAKCQRLALLAHIGLVYGLILGNKEQYLIKFQLAKPGTAFLIKLCTISYGLALVLNEFPALIQFKYNLTYISISSGSLVFVAGIVRKNLPCFLFGSSVCLLNLVQASLSGYKEAIIVQLILLLFLLFPHYRKITVLLLLPILYLCIYILPTFSSVIRAQSWISKKTEKEASMAAIETFFDTDKADFIVENNWLFLTNRFSEIDMFSQFVAQTPSQRPYSPQILNNALQALIPKALWPDKPSTEYVAMQRVYEYGVIQKASAASAKTRPIVDAYLIGGPIVVFVAMLWYGLTAQWLCQTAERLFGGYQLGCIVIFNGIFQQLWRGNTFEFLFNNILYGYLLMYLIFIFLKLNHILIPVKSHENTTHQSIL
;
A
#
# COMPACT_ATOMS: atom_id res chain seq x y z
N MET A 1 -6.32 -11.80 -26.46
CA MET A 1 -7.45 -12.14 -25.58
C MET A 1 -7.75 -11.05 -24.54
N HIS A 2 -6.76 -10.38 -23.95
CA HIS A 2 -6.93 -9.39 -22.87
C HIS A 2 -7.67 -8.11 -23.25
N LYS A 3 -7.59 -7.65 -24.52
CA LYS A 3 -8.26 -6.40 -24.95
C LYS A 3 -9.79 -6.43 -24.84
N LYS A 4 -10.41 -7.61 -24.87
CA LYS A 4 -11.88 -7.76 -24.76
C LYS A 4 -12.39 -7.44 -23.33
N ILE A 5 -11.56 -7.58 -22.30
CA ILE A 5 -11.89 -7.32 -20.91
C ILE A 5 -11.85 -5.83 -20.55
N LEU A 6 -11.10 -5.01 -21.31
CA LEU A 6 -10.95 -3.59 -21.03
C LEU A 6 -12.28 -2.84 -21.14
N VAL A 7 -13.13 -3.16 -22.11
CA VAL A 7 -14.43 -2.50 -22.27
C VAL A 7 -15.35 -2.76 -21.07
N PRO A 8 -15.59 -4.02 -20.62
CA PRO A 8 -16.38 -4.28 -19.41
C PRO A 8 -15.85 -3.58 -18.15
N ILE A 9 -14.53 -3.43 -18.01
CA ILE A 9 -13.90 -2.75 -16.87
C ILE A 9 -14.27 -1.25 -16.84
N ALA A 10 -14.46 -0.60 -18.00
CA ALA A 10 -14.82 0.82 -18.05
C ALA A 10 -16.33 1.07 -17.84
N MET A 11 -17.17 0.07 -18.04
CA MET A 11 -18.65 0.23 -17.99
C MET A 11 -19.17 0.78 -16.66
N PRO A 12 -18.71 0.34 -15.47
CA PRO A 12 -19.24 0.88 -14.22
C PRO A 12 -19.03 2.39 -14.08
N TRP A 13 -17.91 2.91 -14.57
CA TRP A 13 -17.64 4.35 -14.54
C TRP A 13 -18.57 5.12 -15.48
N LEU A 14 -18.75 4.63 -16.71
CA LEU A 14 -19.68 5.24 -17.66
C LEU A 14 -21.10 5.26 -17.09
N LEU A 15 -21.56 4.17 -16.49
CA LEU A 15 -22.89 4.12 -15.85
C LEU A 15 -23.00 5.11 -14.68
N ALA A 16 -21.96 5.21 -13.83
CA ALA A 16 -21.94 6.15 -12.72
C ALA A 16 -21.96 7.60 -13.19
N GLU A 17 -21.30 7.93 -14.32
CA GLU A 17 -21.35 9.29 -14.92
C GLU A 17 -22.73 9.58 -15.56
N LEU A 18 -23.33 8.62 -16.25
CA LEU A 18 -24.66 8.80 -16.84
C LEU A 18 -25.75 9.10 -15.79
N VAL A 19 -25.61 8.58 -14.58
CA VAL A 19 -26.54 8.83 -13.47
C VAL A 19 -26.03 9.88 -12.49
N ALA A 20 -25.08 10.73 -12.88
CA ALA A 20 -24.48 11.75 -12.01
C ALA A 20 -25.49 12.77 -11.47
N TYR A 21 -26.66 12.95 -12.13
CA TYR A 21 -27.77 13.75 -11.64
C TYR A 21 -28.39 13.21 -10.34
N ASN A 22 -28.23 11.92 -10.05
CA ASN A 22 -28.61 11.32 -8.78
C ASN A 22 -27.34 10.90 -8.00
N PRO A 23 -26.84 11.72 -7.06
CA PRO A 23 -25.58 11.51 -6.39
C PRO A 23 -25.51 10.18 -5.60
N LEU A 24 -26.62 9.77 -4.94
CA LEU A 24 -26.67 8.53 -4.19
C LEU A 24 -26.46 7.32 -5.10
N LEU A 25 -27.23 7.24 -6.18
CA LEU A 25 -27.15 6.15 -7.14
C LEU A 25 -25.77 6.12 -7.82
N SER A 26 -25.28 7.29 -8.23
CA SER A 26 -23.96 7.45 -8.84
C SER A 26 -22.84 6.97 -7.92
N TYR A 27 -22.90 7.32 -6.62
CA TYR A 27 -21.94 6.85 -5.63
C TYR A 27 -21.97 5.32 -5.50
N VAL A 28 -23.17 4.74 -5.33
CA VAL A 28 -23.32 3.28 -5.15
C VAL A 28 -22.79 2.51 -6.36
N ILE A 29 -23.15 2.95 -7.59
CA ILE A 29 -22.64 2.33 -8.82
C ILE A 29 -21.12 2.43 -8.90
N ALA A 30 -20.55 3.60 -8.59
CA ALA A 30 -19.10 3.78 -8.62
C ALA A 30 -18.38 2.94 -7.55
N TRP A 31 -18.97 2.80 -6.36
CA TRP A 31 -18.42 2.00 -5.28
C TRP A 31 -18.47 0.50 -5.62
N LEU A 32 -19.62 -0.03 -6.05
CA LEU A 32 -19.76 -1.42 -6.49
C LEU A 32 -18.91 -1.72 -7.74
N GLY A 33 -18.73 -0.73 -8.59
CA GLY A 33 -17.89 -0.81 -9.78
C GLY A 33 -16.46 -1.25 -9.48
N SER A 34 -15.87 -0.82 -8.35
CA SER A 34 -14.52 -1.23 -7.96
C SER A 34 -14.43 -2.74 -7.66
N PHE A 35 -15.44 -3.32 -7.04
CA PHE A 35 -15.48 -4.78 -6.81
C PHE A 35 -15.68 -5.56 -8.12
N LEU A 36 -16.50 -5.04 -9.03
CA LEU A 36 -16.69 -5.64 -10.34
C LEU A 36 -15.40 -5.61 -11.17
N ILE A 37 -14.68 -4.49 -11.18
CA ILE A 37 -13.37 -4.36 -11.85
C ILE A 37 -12.39 -5.38 -11.29
N PHE A 38 -12.31 -5.50 -9.95
CA PHE A 38 -11.45 -6.49 -9.31
C PHE A 38 -11.81 -7.91 -9.76
N HIS A 39 -13.09 -8.27 -9.71
CA HIS A 39 -13.56 -9.59 -10.16
C HIS A 39 -13.22 -9.87 -11.63
N LEU A 40 -13.49 -8.92 -12.53
CA LEU A 40 -13.19 -9.07 -13.96
C LEU A 40 -11.69 -9.19 -14.23
N SER A 41 -10.86 -8.43 -13.51
CA SER A 41 -9.41 -8.47 -13.69
C SER A 41 -8.79 -9.81 -13.28
N LEU A 42 -9.39 -10.53 -12.33
CA LEU A 42 -8.94 -11.87 -11.93
C LEU A 42 -9.15 -12.93 -13.02
N GLN A 43 -9.96 -12.64 -14.04
CA GLN A 43 -10.13 -13.51 -15.21
C GLN A 43 -8.98 -13.39 -16.22
N VAL A 44 -8.13 -12.36 -16.06
CA VAL A 44 -6.91 -12.22 -16.88
C VAL A 44 -5.88 -13.25 -16.42
N PRO A 45 -5.37 -14.10 -17.34
CA PRO A 45 -4.37 -15.08 -16.97
C PRO A 45 -3.12 -14.40 -16.43
N LEU A 46 -2.68 -14.84 -15.26
CA LEU A 46 -1.37 -14.48 -14.74
C LEU A 46 -0.27 -15.21 -15.52
N ARG A 47 0.96 -14.71 -15.43
CA ARG A 47 2.10 -15.17 -16.23
C ARG A 47 2.36 -16.66 -16.21
N ASP A 48 2.19 -17.28 -15.06
CA ASP A 48 2.36 -18.71 -14.91
C ASP A 48 0.99 -19.39 -14.92
N GLN A 49 0.53 -19.74 -16.10
CA GLN A 49 -0.74 -20.46 -16.26
C GLN A 49 -0.74 -21.82 -15.55
N HIS A 50 0.45 -22.38 -15.27
CA HIS A 50 0.59 -23.64 -14.52
C HIS A 50 0.32 -23.49 -13.03
N PHE A 51 0.41 -22.27 -12.47
CA PHE A 51 0.11 -22.02 -11.06
C PHE A 51 -1.27 -21.39 -10.91
N PRO A 52 -2.09 -21.93 -10.00
CA PRO A 52 -3.40 -21.34 -9.69
C PRO A 52 -3.26 -19.94 -9.09
N LEU A 53 -4.29 -19.11 -9.25
CA LEU A 53 -4.31 -17.71 -8.82
C LEU A 53 -3.85 -17.53 -7.35
N HIS A 54 -4.30 -18.41 -6.46
CA HIS A 54 -3.98 -18.32 -5.03
C HIS A 54 -2.50 -18.49 -4.70
N GLN A 55 -1.69 -19.05 -5.59
CA GLN A 55 -0.24 -19.13 -5.44
C GLN A 55 0.50 -17.91 -6.01
N GLN A 56 -0.21 -16.99 -6.66
CA GLN A 56 0.34 -15.83 -7.36
C GLN A 56 -0.23 -14.50 -6.85
N ILE A 57 -0.87 -14.50 -5.68
CA ILE A 57 -1.61 -13.35 -5.13
C ILE A 57 -0.72 -12.15 -4.78
N MET A 58 0.59 -12.36 -4.61
CA MET A 58 1.55 -11.28 -4.35
C MET A 58 1.94 -10.48 -5.62
N ARG A 59 1.48 -10.91 -6.80
CA ARG A 59 1.71 -10.17 -8.04
C ARG A 59 0.87 -8.90 -8.12
N PRO A 60 1.36 -7.87 -8.84
CA PRO A 60 0.73 -6.54 -8.91
C PRO A 60 -0.76 -6.57 -9.24
N LEU A 61 -1.19 -7.42 -10.17
CA LEU A 61 -2.59 -7.50 -10.59
C LEU A 61 -3.55 -7.86 -9.44
N VAL A 62 -3.09 -8.59 -8.42
CA VAL A 62 -3.90 -8.92 -7.24
C VAL A 62 -3.57 -7.98 -6.09
N LEU A 63 -2.29 -7.95 -5.65
CA LEU A 63 -1.89 -7.24 -4.44
C LEU A 63 -2.10 -5.73 -4.55
N ILE A 64 -1.66 -5.10 -5.65
CA ILE A 64 -1.79 -3.64 -5.81
C ILE A 64 -3.27 -3.25 -5.89
N GLN A 65 -4.08 -3.98 -6.64
CA GLN A 65 -5.51 -3.71 -6.68
C GLN A 65 -6.16 -3.84 -5.31
N LEU A 66 -5.89 -4.95 -4.61
CA LEU A 66 -6.53 -5.20 -3.33
C LEU A 66 -6.20 -4.11 -2.31
N VAL A 67 -4.93 -3.74 -2.22
CA VAL A 67 -4.50 -2.74 -1.24
C VAL A 67 -4.85 -1.32 -1.71
N PHE A 68 -4.48 -0.96 -2.94
CA PHE A 68 -4.69 0.40 -3.45
C PHE A 68 -6.18 0.71 -3.64
N ALA A 69 -6.92 -0.13 -4.36
CA ALA A 69 -8.34 0.10 -4.60
C ALA A 69 -9.18 -0.10 -3.34
N GLY A 70 -8.82 -1.06 -2.48
CA GLY A 70 -9.45 -1.26 -1.18
C GLY A 70 -9.36 -0.01 -0.33
N PHE A 71 -8.19 0.63 -0.28
CA PHE A 71 -7.96 1.84 0.48
C PHE A 71 -8.48 3.11 -0.21
N MET A 72 -8.30 3.27 -1.55
CA MET A 72 -8.67 4.48 -2.27
C MET A 72 -10.15 4.51 -2.72
N CYS A 73 -10.75 3.34 -2.99
CA CYS A 73 -12.08 3.27 -3.57
C CYS A 73 -13.11 2.71 -2.59
N CYS A 74 -12.79 1.59 -1.94
CA CYS A 74 -13.79 0.84 -1.17
C CYS A 74 -13.99 1.38 0.26
N SER A 75 -12.93 1.90 0.89
CA SER A 75 -13.01 2.47 2.24
C SER A 75 -13.87 3.73 2.34
N SER A 76 -14.15 4.40 1.22
CA SER A 76 -15.03 5.57 1.13
C SER A 76 -16.41 5.35 1.72
N ILE A 77 -16.86 4.09 1.79
CA ILE A 77 -18.20 3.74 2.32
C ILE A 77 -18.37 4.19 3.78
N PHE A 78 -17.33 4.14 4.61
CA PHE A 78 -17.41 4.56 6.00
C PHE A 78 -17.75 6.05 6.13
N TYR A 79 -17.07 6.90 5.37
CA TYR A 79 -17.40 8.33 5.36
C TYR A 79 -18.77 8.61 4.73
N PHE A 80 -19.12 7.88 3.67
CA PHE A 80 -20.40 8.06 3.01
C PHE A 80 -21.59 7.71 3.92
N VAL A 81 -21.49 6.61 4.67
CA VAL A 81 -22.49 6.18 5.63
C VAL A 81 -22.60 7.17 6.80
N ASP A 82 -21.46 7.66 7.31
CA ASP A 82 -21.42 8.71 8.33
C ASP A 82 -22.07 10.01 7.84
N HIS A 83 -21.77 10.42 6.61
CA HIS A 83 -22.40 11.57 5.97
C HIS A 83 -23.93 11.43 5.84
N LEU A 84 -24.43 10.20 5.70
CA LEU A 84 -25.88 9.90 5.72
C LEU A 84 -26.47 9.81 7.14
N GLY A 85 -25.69 10.04 8.18
CA GLY A 85 -26.13 10.06 9.58
C GLY A 85 -25.99 8.73 10.33
N TYR A 86 -25.37 7.70 9.73
CA TYR A 86 -25.17 6.41 10.40
C TYR A 86 -23.80 6.35 11.07
N SER A 87 -23.75 5.87 12.31
CA SER A 87 -22.54 5.63 13.08
C SER A 87 -22.64 4.32 13.86
N TYR A 88 -21.58 3.96 14.59
CA TYR A 88 -21.64 2.82 15.51
C TYR A 88 -22.66 3.01 16.64
N THR A 89 -22.94 4.25 17.01
CA THR A 89 -23.86 4.60 18.10
C THR A 89 -25.33 4.77 17.64
N GLY A 90 -25.59 4.66 16.35
CA GLY A 90 -26.94 4.76 15.82
C GLY A 90 -27.08 5.73 14.66
N PHE A 91 -28.29 6.19 14.45
CA PHE A 91 -28.67 7.11 13.39
C PHE A 91 -28.94 8.52 13.95
N ASN A 92 -28.31 9.51 13.32
CA ASN A 92 -28.53 10.93 13.60
C ASN A 92 -29.35 11.57 12.48
N GLU A 93 -30.62 11.82 12.75
CA GLU A 93 -31.55 12.42 11.77
C GLU A 93 -31.09 13.79 11.26
N ASN A 94 -30.43 14.58 12.09
CA ASN A 94 -29.92 15.90 11.70
C ASN A 94 -28.80 15.83 10.65
N SER A 95 -28.06 14.73 10.58
CA SER A 95 -27.01 14.52 9.59
C SER A 95 -27.58 14.17 8.21
N PHE A 96 -28.72 13.50 8.13
CA PHE A 96 -29.37 13.11 6.88
C PHE A 96 -29.79 14.28 5.99
N PHE A 97 -30.04 15.44 6.59
CA PHE A 97 -30.42 16.69 5.88
C PHE A 97 -29.22 17.51 5.41
N LEU A 98 -27.98 17.03 5.59
CA LEU A 98 -26.80 17.75 5.12
C LEU A 98 -26.73 17.76 3.58
N THR A 99 -26.79 18.93 3.08
CA THR A 99 -26.73 19.49 1.72
C THR A 99 -26.44 18.49 0.57
N SER A 100 -27.36 18.46 -0.39
CA SER A 100 -27.22 17.76 -1.67
C SER A 100 -25.91 18.06 -2.41
N SER A 101 -25.31 19.24 -2.20
CA SER A 101 -24.03 19.65 -2.77
C SER A 101 -22.86 18.83 -2.26
N LYS A 102 -22.78 18.52 -0.96
CA LYS A 102 -21.69 17.69 -0.39
C LYS A 102 -21.81 16.24 -0.86
N THR A 103 -23.03 15.69 -0.91
CA THR A 103 -23.30 14.35 -1.45
C THR A 103 -22.86 14.23 -2.93
N ALA A 104 -23.18 15.26 -3.74
CA ALA A 104 -22.77 15.31 -5.14
C ALA A 104 -21.22 15.35 -5.28
N LEU A 105 -20.55 16.08 -4.41
CA LEU A 105 -19.10 16.18 -4.38
C LEU A 105 -18.46 14.83 -3.98
N ILE A 106 -18.99 14.15 -2.95
CA ILE A 106 -18.52 12.82 -2.54
C ILE A 106 -18.72 11.82 -3.69
N ALA A 107 -19.88 11.83 -4.35
CA ALA A 107 -20.14 10.98 -5.50
C ALA A 107 -19.18 11.26 -6.67
N LYS A 108 -18.87 12.53 -6.94
CA LYS A 108 -17.84 12.93 -7.93
C LYS A 108 -16.46 12.35 -7.55
N CYS A 109 -16.06 12.46 -6.30
CA CYS A 109 -14.80 11.88 -5.81
C CYS A 109 -14.77 10.35 -5.96
N GLN A 110 -15.89 9.68 -5.68
CA GLN A 110 -16.00 8.23 -5.86
C GLN A 110 -15.89 7.83 -7.34
N ARG A 111 -16.49 8.59 -8.27
CA ARG A 111 -16.30 8.36 -9.72
C ARG A 111 -14.85 8.56 -10.15
N LEU A 112 -14.16 9.58 -9.62
CA LEU A 112 -12.72 9.80 -9.86
C LEU A 112 -11.86 8.66 -9.30
N ALA A 113 -12.19 8.15 -8.12
CA ALA A 113 -11.52 6.98 -7.55
C ALA A 113 -11.74 5.72 -8.41
N LEU A 114 -12.96 5.51 -8.92
CA LEU A 114 -13.25 4.43 -9.86
C LEU A 114 -12.48 4.59 -11.17
N LEU A 115 -12.41 5.80 -11.72
CA LEU A 115 -11.63 6.11 -12.92
C LEU A 115 -10.13 5.85 -12.72
N ALA A 116 -9.61 6.17 -11.54
CA ALA A 116 -8.25 5.85 -11.13
C ALA A 116 -8.01 4.33 -11.08
N HIS A 117 -8.98 3.58 -10.52
CA HIS A 117 -8.93 2.11 -10.48
C HIS A 117 -8.91 1.50 -11.89
N ILE A 118 -9.73 2.02 -12.80
CA ILE A 118 -9.73 1.59 -14.22
C ILE A 118 -8.35 1.85 -14.85
N GLY A 119 -7.80 3.06 -14.69
CA GLY A 119 -6.47 3.39 -15.20
C GLY A 119 -5.39 2.45 -14.66
N LEU A 120 -5.38 2.21 -13.34
CA LEU A 120 -4.47 1.27 -12.70
C LEU A 120 -4.56 -0.14 -13.31
N VAL A 121 -5.76 -0.68 -13.41
CA VAL A 121 -5.99 -2.04 -13.92
C VAL A 121 -5.63 -2.13 -15.41
N TYR A 122 -5.93 -1.12 -16.20
CA TYR A 122 -5.49 -1.06 -17.59
C TYR A 122 -3.97 -1.12 -17.69
N GLY A 123 -3.25 -0.34 -16.88
CA GLY A 123 -1.80 -0.39 -16.82
C GLY A 123 -1.26 -1.76 -16.43
N LEU A 124 -1.85 -2.38 -15.41
CA LEU A 124 -1.46 -3.72 -14.94
C LEU A 124 -1.70 -4.79 -16.02
N ILE A 125 -2.83 -4.75 -16.73
CA ILE A 125 -3.16 -5.71 -17.79
C ILE A 125 -2.29 -5.48 -19.01
N LEU A 126 -2.13 -4.25 -19.48
CA LEU A 126 -1.32 -3.92 -20.66
C LEU A 126 0.17 -4.19 -20.43
N GLY A 127 0.65 -3.99 -19.21
CA GLY A 127 2.02 -4.33 -18.82
C GLY A 127 2.25 -5.82 -18.58
N ASN A 128 1.19 -6.64 -18.51
CA ASN A 128 1.30 -8.06 -18.25
C ASN A 128 1.74 -8.82 -19.52
N LYS A 129 2.99 -9.26 -19.55
CA LYS A 129 3.52 -10.13 -20.61
C LYS A 129 3.32 -11.58 -20.19
N GLU A 130 2.58 -12.34 -20.97
CA GLU A 130 2.24 -13.74 -20.70
C GLU A 130 3.47 -14.65 -20.62
N GLN A 131 4.49 -14.35 -21.43
CA GLN A 131 5.73 -15.10 -21.44
C GLN A 131 6.90 -14.18 -21.11
N TYR A 132 7.63 -14.50 -20.07
CA TYR A 132 8.92 -13.91 -19.78
C TYR A 132 9.91 -15.01 -19.37
N LEU A 133 11.12 -14.91 -19.87
CA LEU A 133 12.18 -15.86 -19.53
C LEU A 133 12.85 -15.40 -18.23
N ILE A 134 12.92 -16.30 -17.26
CA ILE A 134 13.80 -16.13 -16.10
C ILE A 134 15.24 -16.17 -16.63
N LYS A 135 16.01 -15.10 -16.35
CA LYS A 135 17.39 -15.00 -16.83
C LYS A 135 18.41 -15.55 -15.86
N PHE A 136 18.11 -15.48 -14.58
CA PHE A 136 18.99 -15.90 -13.49
C PHE A 136 18.21 -16.70 -12.45
N GLN A 137 18.91 -17.56 -11.74
CA GLN A 137 18.36 -18.36 -10.65
C GLN A 137 19.37 -18.46 -9.52
N LEU A 138 18.92 -18.82 -8.30
CA LEU A 138 19.82 -19.07 -7.19
C LEU A 138 20.63 -20.35 -7.44
N ALA A 139 21.95 -20.26 -7.25
CA ALA A 139 22.85 -21.43 -7.34
C ALA A 139 22.48 -22.51 -6.28
N LYS A 140 22.08 -22.07 -5.11
CA LYS A 140 21.59 -22.91 -4.00
C LYS A 140 20.28 -22.33 -3.47
N PRO A 141 19.10 -22.75 -3.99
CA PRO A 141 17.83 -22.32 -3.47
C PRO A 141 17.62 -22.87 -2.06
N GLY A 142 17.06 -22.04 -1.18
CA GLY A 142 16.73 -22.48 0.17
C GLY A 142 16.56 -21.39 1.19
N THR A 143 16.01 -21.77 2.33
CA THR A 143 15.75 -20.88 3.47
C THR A 143 17.01 -20.26 4.06
N ALA A 144 18.16 -20.95 3.98
CA ALA A 144 19.44 -20.42 4.45
C ALA A 144 19.86 -19.13 3.73
N PHE A 145 19.57 -19.00 2.42
CA PHE A 145 19.81 -17.77 1.69
C PHE A 145 18.89 -16.64 2.18
N LEU A 146 17.61 -16.95 2.42
CA LEU A 146 16.64 -15.97 2.93
C LEU A 146 17.00 -15.47 4.33
N ILE A 147 17.49 -16.37 5.21
CA ILE A 147 17.98 -16.00 6.55
C ILE A 147 19.15 -15.02 6.43
N LYS A 148 20.15 -15.30 5.58
CA LYS A 148 21.27 -14.39 5.32
C LYS A 148 20.80 -13.07 4.74
N LEU A 149 19.90 -13.10 3.76
CA LEU A 149 19.34 -11.89 3.16
C LEU A 149 18.60 -11.04 4.18
N CYS A 150 17.77 -11.65 5.03
CA CYS A 150 17.06 -10.99 6.13
C CYS A 150 18.04 -10.29 7.09
N THR A 151 19.03 -11.03 7.59
CA THR A 151 19.99 -10.52 8.59
C THR A 151 20.89 -9.43 8.01
N ILE A 152 21.42 -9.63 6.80
CA ILE A 152 22.30 -8.63 6.14
C ILE A 152 21.50 -7.36 5.81
N SER A 153 20.30 -7.49 5.27
CA SER A 153 19.47 -6.33 4.94
C SER A 153 19.10 -5.52 6.19
N TYR A 154 18.79 -6.21 7.31
CA TYR A 154 18.51 -5.53 8.57
C TYR A 154 19.78 -4.83 9.13
N GLY A 155 20.91 -5.51 9.15
CA GLY A 155 22.19 -4.92 9.60
C GLY A 155 22.59 -3.71 8.77
N LEU A 156 22.47 -3.79 7.44
CA LEU A 156 22.72 -2.65 6.56
C LEU A 156 21.74 -1.50 6.81
N ALA A 157 20.46 -1.80 7.06
CA ALA A 157 19.46 -0.77 7.37
C ALA A 157 19.79 -0.02 8.67
N LEU A 158 20.33 -0.70 9.69
CA LEU A 158 20.80 -0.09 10.93
C LEU A 158 22.01 0.82 10.67
N VAL A 159 23.00 0.36 9.91
CA VAL A 159 24.19 1.16 9.56
C VAL A 159 23.77 2.40 8.75
N LEU A 160 22.89 2.26 7.76
CA LEU A 160 22.45 3.38 6.93
C LEU A 160 21.63 4.43 7.70
N ASN A 161 21.14 4.10 8.89
CA ASN A 161 20.49 5.07 9.77
C ASN A 161 21.41 6.21 10.19
N GLU A 162 22.70 5.93 10.31
CA GLU A 162 23.73 6.91 10.70
C GLU A 162 24.14 7.83 9.54
N PHE A 163 23.70 7.52 8.30
CA PHE A 163 24.08 8.27 7.09
C PHE A 163 22.85 8.95 6.47
N PRO A 164 22.57 10.23 6.80
CA PRO A 164 21.39 10.95 6.29
C PRO A 164 21.28 10.99 4.75
N ALA A 165 22.43 10.99 4.05
CA ALA A 165 22.50 10.99 2.59
C ALA A 165 21.95 9.67 1.95
N LEU A 166 21.99 8.56 2.70
CA LEU A 166 21.61 7.22 2.24
C LEU A 166 20.34 6.69 2.90
N ILE A 167 19.67 7.48 3.71
CA ILE A 167 18.49 7.08 4.50
C ILE A 167 17.35 6.53 3.63
N GLN A 168 17.27 6.95 2.38
CA GLN A 168 16.26 6.46 1.42
C GLN A 168 16.39 4.96 1.11
N PHE A 169 17.58 4.36 1.25
CA PHE A 169 17.81 2.94 1.09
C PHE A 169 17.44 2.12 2.33
N LYS A 170 17.46 2.76 3.52
CA LYS A 170 17.14 2.12 4.80
C LYS A 170 15.77 1.44 4.76
N TYR A 171 14.75 2.18 4.34
CA TYR A 171 13.38 1.66 4.32
C TYR A 171 13.25 0.44 3.40
N ASN A 172 13.83 0.49 2.21
CA ASN A 172 13.80 -0.61 1.26
C ASN A 172 14.49 -1.87 1.82
N LEU A 173 15.66 -1.71 2.46
CA LEU A 173 16.37 -2.80 3.10
C LEU A 173 15.61 -3.38 4.29
N THR A 174 14.98 -2.54 5.10
CA THR A 174 14.11 -2.98 6.21
C THR A 174 12.97 -3.86 5.68
N TYR A 175 12.31 -3.46 4.59
CA TYR A 175 11.21 -4.26 4.04
C TYR A 175 11.66 -5.51 3.29
N ILE A 176 12.87 -5.53 2.71
CA ILE A 176 13.49 -6.79 2.23
C ILE A 176 13.70 -7.75 3.41
N SER A 177 14.19 -7.24 4.55
CA SER A 177 14.37 -8.04 5.76
C SER A 177 13.04 -8.60 6.26
N ILE A 178 12.00 -7.77 6.36
CA ILE A 178 10.65 -8.19 6.76
C ILE A 178 10.09 -9.25 5.80
N SER A 179 10.18 -9.03 4.50
CA SER A 179 9.63 -9.95 3.50
C SER A 179 10.36 -11.29 3.49
N SER A 180 11.70 -11.29 3.58
CA SER A 180 12.48 -12.51 3.64
C SER A 180 12.30 -13.26 4.96
N GLY A 181 12.26 -12.56 6.10
CA GLY A 181 11.97 -13.16 7.41
C GLY A 181 10.57 -13.77 7.48
N SER A 182 9.56 -13.09 6.94
CA SER A 182 8.19 -13.62 6.85
C SER A 182 8.11 -14.85 5.94
N LEU A 183 8.86 -14.89 4.84
CA LEU A 183 8.92 -16.06 3.98
C LEU A 183 9.62 -17.24 4.67
N VAL A 184 10.67 -16.99 5.47
CA VAL A 184 11.31 -18.00 6.31
C VAL A 184 10.37 -18.54 7.38
N PHE A 185 9.56 -17.67 8.01
CA PHE A 185 8.53 -18.07 8.97
C PHE A 185 7.53 -19.04 8.35
N VAL A 186 6.97 -18.68 7.19
CA VAL A 186 6.02 -19.53 6.47
C VAL A 186 6.67 -20.84 6.01
N ALA A 187 7.92 -20.80 5.53
CA ALA A 187 8.69 -22.00 5.18
C ALA A 187 8.87 -22.93 6.39
N GLY A 188 9.12 -22.36 7.58
CA GLY A 188 9.21 -23.09 8.84
C GLY A 188 7.92 -23.86 9.17
N ILE A 189 6.76 -23.20 8.98
CA ILE A 189 5.44 -23.82 9.20
C ILE A 189 5.18 -24.92 8.16
N VAL A 190 5.34 -24.62 6.88
CA VAL A 190 5.00 -25.52 5.76
C VAL A 190 5.89 -26.77 5.76
N ARG A 191 7.19 -26.60 6.00
CA ARG A 191 8.18 -27.69 6.03
C ARG A 191 8.35 -28.34 7.40
N LYS A 192 7.63 -27.87 8.43
CA LYS A 192 7.77 -28.29 9.82
C LYS A 192 9.23 -28.19 10.32
N ASN A 193 9.91 -27.13 9.91
CA ASN A 193 11.32 -26.87 10.25
C ASN A 193 11.39 -25.90 11.43
N LEU A 194 11.67 -26.40 12.64
CA LEU A 194 11.68 -25.63 13.88
C LEU A 194 12.68 -24.47 13.88
N PRO A 195 13.95 -24.62 13.44
CA PRO A 195 14.88 -23.49 13.34
C PRO A 195 14.38 -22.34 12.46
N CYS A 196 13.80 -22.65 11.28
CA CYS A 196 13.24 -21.64 10.39
C CYS A 196 12.00 -20.97 11.02
N PHE A 197 11.16 -21.76 11.70
CA PHE A 197 9.99 -21.22 12.42
C PHE A 197 10.41 -20.27 13.53
N LEU A 198 11.36 -20.67 14.40
CA LEU A 198 11.85 -19.83 15.50
C LEU A 198 12.51 -18.55 15.00
N PHE A 199 13.39 -18.63 13.98
CA PHE A 199 14.02 -17.46 13.39
C PHE A 199 12.97 -16.50 12.79
N GLY A 200 12.08 -17.02 11.94
CA GLY A 200 11.08 -16.21 11.26
C GLY A 200 10.08 -15.59 12.24
N SER A 201 9.63 -16.33 13.27
CA SER A 201 8.74 -15.80 14.31
C SER A 201 9.41 -14.69 15.13
N SER A 202 10.70 -14.85 15.46
CA SER A 202 11.47 -13.80 16.16
C SER A 202 11.57 -12.53 15.34
N VAL A 203 11.85 -12.62 14.03
CA VAL A 203 11.88 -11.46 13.13
C VAL A 203 10.50 -10.78 13.04
N CYS A 204 9.43 -11.55 12.84
CA CYS A 204 8.07 -11.02 12.79
C CYS A 204 7.68 -10.33 14.10
N LEU A 205 7.97 -10.95 15.24
CA LEU A 205 7.66 -10.38 16.55
C LEU A 205 8.43 -9.10 16.82
N LEU A 206 9.74 -9.07 16.54
CA LEU A 206 10.54 -7.87 16.69
C LEU A 206 10.00 -6.70 15.87
N ASN A 207 9.63 -6.96 14.59
CA ASN A 207 9.05 -5.92 13.74
C ASN A 207 7.69 -5.42 14.26
N LEU A 208 6.84 -6.32 14.75
CA LEU A 208 5.54 -5.94 15.34
C LEU A 208 5.71 -5.10 16.61
N VAL A 209 6.65 -5.49 17.48
CA VAL A 209 6.96 -4.73 18.70
C VAL A 209 7.49 -3.34 18.35
N GLN A 210 8.47 -3.22 17.46
CA GLN A 210 9.00 -1.93 17.03
C GLN A 210 7.93 -1.04 16.39
N ALA A 211 7.07 -1.63 15.55
CA ALA A 211 5.96 -0.92 14.94
C ALA A 211 4.93 -0.43 15.97
N SER A 212 4.64 -1.25 16.98
CA SER A 212 3.71 -0.89 18.07
C SER A 212 4.25 0.27 18.90
N LEU A 213 5.53 0.22 19.28
CA LEU A 213 6.18 1.27 20.06
C LEU A 213 6.28 2.60 19.30
N SER A 214 6.45 2.56 17.98
CA SER A 214 6.53 3.77 17.14
C SER A 214 5.21 4.54 17.02
N GLY A 215 4.07 3.94 17.40
CA GLY A 215 2.73 4.51 17.22
C GLY A 215 2.26 4.53 15.74
N TYR A 216 3.02 3.93 14.81
CA TYR A 216 2.67 3.82 13.40
C TYR A 216 1.98 2.49 13.11
N LYS A 217 0.65 2.47 13.14
CA LYS A 217 -0.17 1.29 12.84
C LYS A 217 0.04 0.70 11.44
N GLU A 218 0.50 1.52 10.49
CA GLU A 218 0.70 1.11 9.11
C GLU A 218 1.69 -0.05 8.97
N ALA A 219 2.81 -0.02 9.71
CA ALA A 219 3.80 -1.08 9.68
C ALA A 219 3.24 -2.42 10.21
N ILE A 220 2.36 -2.37 11.22
CA ILE A 220 1.67 -3.55 11.75
C ILE A 220 0.73 -4.13 10.68
N ILE A 221 -0.09 -3.30 10.05
CA ILE A 221 -1.04 -3.72 9.01
C ILE A 221 -0.29 -4.35 7.83
N VAL A 222 0.80 -3.72 7.37
CA VAL A 222 1.62 -4.25 6.28
C VAL A 222 2.19 -5.62 6.62
N GLN A 223 2.73 -5.80 7.83
CA GLN A 223 3.25 -7.10 8.28
C GLN A 223 2.17 -8.18 8.34
N LEU A 224 0.99 -7.85 8.86
CA LEU A 224 -0.13 -8.78 8.95
C LEU A 224 -0.67 -9.18 7.57
N ILE A 225 -0.83 -8.22 6.67
CA ILE A 225 -1.23 -8.48 5.27
C ILE A 225 -0.20 -9.39 4.59
N LEU A 226 1.09 -9.10 4.74
CA LEU A 226 2.16 -9.91 4.16
C LEU A 226 2.08 -11.36 4.65
N LEU A 227 1.93 -11.58 5.96
CA LEU A 227 1.79 -12.92 6.53
C LEU A 227 0.55 -13.65 6.02
N LEU A 228 -0.61 -12.97 5.96
CA LEU A 228 -1.83 -13.55 5.41
C LEU A 228 -1.65 -14.00 3.97
N PHE A 229 -1.05 -13.15 3.12
CA PHE A 229 -0.81 -13.48 1.71
C PHE A 229 0.19 -14.63 1.53
N LEU A 230 1.20 -14.72 2.38
CA LEU A 230 2.18 -15.81 2.32
C LEU A 230 1.61 -17.14 2.84
N LEU A 231 0.71 -17.12 3.82
CA LEU A 231 0.06 -18.30 4.36
C LEU A 231 -1.10 -18.81 3.49
N PHE A 232 -1.80 -17.92 2.80
CA PHE A 232 -3.00 -18.25 2.04
C PHE A 232 -2.82 -19.38 1.01
N PRO A 233 -1.73 -19.46 0.23
CA PRO A 233 -1.52 -20.56 -0.70
C PRO A 233 -1.54 -21.94 -0.07
N HIS A 234 -1.07 -22.05 1.18
CA HIS A 234 -0.87 -23.32 1.89
C HIS A 234 -2.01 -23.65 2.84
N TYR A 235 -2.62 -22.65 3.50
CA TYR A 235 -3.60 -22.82 4.58
C TYR A 235 -4.83 -21.92 4.39
N ARG A 236 -5.54 -22.03 3.24
CA ARG A 236 -6.65 -21.14 2.86
C ARG A 236 -7.71 -20.98 3.95
N LYS A 237 -8.23 -22.12 4.50
CA LYS A 237 -9.29 -22.09 5.52
C LYS A 237 -8.82 -21.37 6.79
N ILE A 238 -7.61 -21.68 7.25
CA ILE A 238 -7.03 -21.07 8.45
C ILE A 238 -6.77 -19.58 8.22
N THR A 239 -6.24 -19.21 7.05
CA THR A 239 -5.97 -17.80 6.71
C THR A 239 -7.25 -16.98 6.63
N VAL A 240 -8.32 -17.52 6.04
CA VAL A 240 -9.63 -16.86 6.01
C VAL A 240 -10.21 -16.72 7.43
N LEU A 241 -10.05 -17.74 8.28
CA LEU A 241 -10.48 -17.68 9.67
C LEU A 241 -9.69 -16.63 10.47
N LEU A 242 -8.36 -16.56 10.26
CA LEU A 242 -7.49 -15.55 10.88
C LEU A 242 -7.77 -14.13 10.38
N LEU A 243 -8.36 -13.96 9.21
CA LEU A 243 -8.71 -12.65 8.69
C LEU A 243 -9.67 -11.91 9.62
N LEU A 244 -10.65 -12.60 10.23
CA LEU A 244 -11.63 -11.99 11.13
C LEU A 244 -10.99 -11.34 12.37
N PRO A 245 -10.18 -12.05 13.20
CA PRO A 245 -9.54 -11.43 14.35
C PRO A 245 -8.50 -10.36 13.95
N ILE A 246 -7.84 -10.50 12.78
CA ILE A 246 -6.93 -9.49 12.28
C ILE A 246 -7.69 -8.22 11.85
N LEU A 247 -8.82 -8.34 11.17
CA LEU A 247 -9.67 -7.20 10.85
C LEU A 247 -10.19 -6.53 12.12
N TYR A 248 -10.64 -7.30 13.11
CA TYR A 248 -11.06 -6.76 14.41
C TYR A 248 -9.92 -5.98 15.07
N LEU A 249 -8.71 -6.54 15.13
CA LEU A 249 -7.52 -5.84 15.63
C LEU A 249 -7.27 -4.53 14.88
N CYS A 250 -7.30 -4.56 13.55
CA CYS A 250 -6.98 -3.39 12.71
C CYS A 250 -8.05 -2.29 12.79
N ILE A 251 -9.32 -2.65 12.97
CA ILE A 251 -10.44 -1.69 12.95
C ILE A 251 -10.80 -1.22 14.34
N TYR A 252 -10.71 -2.09 15.35
CA TYR A 252 -11.21 -1.80 16.69
C TYR A 252 -10.11 -1.50 17.72
N ILE A 253 -8.97 -2.19 17.66
CA ILE A 253 -7.91 -2.02 18.67
C ILE A 253 -6.86 -1.01 18.20
N LEU A 254 -6.27 -1.20 17.02
CA LEU A 254 -5.16 -0.38 16.55
C LEU A 254 -5.46 1.13 16.43
N PRO A 255 -6.66 1.59 16.05
CA PRO A 255 -6.93 3.01 15.94
C PRO A 255 -6.79 3.73 17.29
N THR A 256 -7.48 3.24 18.31
CA THR A 256 -7.44 3.83 19.66
C THR A 256 -6.05 3.64 20.28
N PHE A 257 -5.45 2.46 20.18
CA PHE A 257 -4.10 2.21 20.69
C PHE A 257 -3.07 3.20 20.12
N SER A 258 -3.04 3.37 18.80
CA SER A 258 -2.13 4.33 18.15
C SER A 258 -2.45 5.78 18.47
N SER A 259 -3.73 6.13 18.66
CA SER A 259 -4.16 7.48 19.01
C SER A 259 -3.66 7.85 20.40
N VAL A 260 -3.83 6.96 21.38
CA VAL A 260 -3.37 7.19 22.77
C VAL A 260 -1.84 7.27 22.83
N ILE A 261 -1.11 6.35 22.18
CA ILE A 261 0.36 6.41 22.13
C ILE A 261 0.83 7.75 21.57
N ARG A 262 0.26 8.23 20.46
CA ARG A 262 0.65 9.52 19.88
C ARG A 262 0.34 10.69 20.81
N ALA A 263 -0.82 10.71 21.44
CA ALA A 263 -1.17 11.76 22.40
C ALA A 263 -0.19 11.79 23.57
N GLN A 264 0.17 10.64 24.11
CA GLN A 264 1.08 10.54 25.25
C GLN A 264 2.56 10.81 24.90
N SER A 265 3.05 10.25 23.77
CA SER A 265 4.47 10.38 23.40
C SER A 265 4.79 11.69 22.65
N TRP A 266 3.92 12.13 21.72
CA TRP A 266 4.20 13.29 20.88
C TRP A 266 3.76 14.61 21.52
N ILE A 267 2.61 14.63 22.20
CA ILE A 267 2.04 15.83 22.83
C ILE A 267 2.53 15.93 24.28
N SER A 268 2.33 14.87 25.08
CA SER A 268 2.69 14.87 26.52
C SER A 268 4.16 14.53 26.77
N LYS A 269 4.95 14.21 25.73
CA LYS A 269 6.40 13.87 25.79
C LYS A 269 6.76 12.74 26.77
N LYS A 270 5.82 11.82 27.04
CA LYS A 270 6.08 10.64 27.87
C LYS A 270 6.95 9.63 27.13
N THR A 271 7.60 8.75 27.90
CA THR A 271 8.38 7.65 27.33
C THR A 271 7.48 6.67 26.55
N GLU A 272 8.05 5.96 25.59
CA GLU A 272 7.32 4.94 24.78
C GLU A 272 6.66 3.88 25.67
N LYS A 273 7.31 3.51 26.77
CA LYS A 273 6.78 2.54 27.74
C LYS A 273 5.54 3.08 28.47
N GLU A 274 5.60 4.30 28.99
CA GLU A 274 4.46 4.93 29.66
C GLU A 274 3.29 5.16 28.71
N ALA A 275 3.58 5.59 27.47
CA ALA A 275 2.56 5.77 26.44
C ALA A 275 1.86 4.45 26.08
N SER A 276 2.61 3.36 25.97
CA SER A 276 2.06 2.02 25.69
C SER A 276 1.23 1.49 26.85
N MET A 277 1.67 1.69 28.10
CA MET A 277 0.89 1.32 29.27
C MET A 277 -0.43 2.09 29.35
N ALA A 278 -0.40 3.40 29.14
CA ALA A 278 -1.62 4.21 29.11
C ALA A 278 -2.58 3.78 27.99
N ALA A 279 -2.06 3.34 26.83
CA ALA A 279 -2.89 2.80 25.75
C ALA A 279 -3.55 1.48 26.16
N ILE A 280 -2.83 0.58 26.83
CA ILE A 280 -3.39 -0.67 27.34
C ILE A 280 -4.44 -0.41 28.41
N GLU A 281 -4.16 0.45 29.39
CA GLU A 281 -5.09 0.82 30.45
C GLU A 281 -6.40 1.38 29.90
N THR A 282 -6.34 2.14 28.80
CA THR A 282 -7.55 2.70 28.14
C THR A 282 -8.56 1.60 27.74
N PHE A 283 -8.11 0.39 27.35
CA PHE A 283 -9.02 -0.71 27.00
C PHE A 283 -9.59 -1.48 28.19
N PHE A 284 -8.98 -1.36 29.37
CA PHE A 284 -9.48 -1.97 30.60
C PHE A 284 -10.32 -1.00 31.44
N ASP A 285 -10.37 0.26 31.07
CA ASP A 285 -11.15 1.30 31.71
C ASP A 285 -12.57 1.34 31.11
N THR A 286 -13.55 0.89 31.89
CA THR A 286 -14.97 0.86 31.48
C THR A 286 -15.53 2.23 31.18
N ASP A 287 -15.03 3.29 31.84
CA ASP A 287 -15.48 4.67 31.64
C ASP A 287 -15.04 5.24 30.29
N LYS A 288 -14.09 4.59 29.62
CA LYS A 288 -13.59 4.97 28.29
C LYS A 288 -14.21 4.19 27.13
N ALA A 289 -15.21 3.36 27.37
CA ALA A 289 -15.85 2.57 26.31
C ALA A 289 -16.38 3.45 25.16
N ASP A 290 -17.09 4.52 25.48
CA ASP A 290 -17.62 5.46 24.48
C ASP A 290 -16.51 6.17 23.72
N PHE A 291 -15.44 6.58 24.37
CA PHE A 291 -14.26 7.15 23.72
C PHE A 291 -13.62 6.18 22.71
N ILE A 292 -13.53 4.88 23.05
CA ILE A 292 -12.98 3.86 22.15
C ILE A 292 -13.86 3.74 20.90
N VAL A 293 -15.18 3.64 21.09
CA VAL A 293 -16.14 3.50 19.99
C VAL A 293 -16.10 4.72 19.06
N GLU A 294 -16.15 5.93 19.62
CA GLU A 294 -16.10 7.18 18.87
C GLU A 294 -14.76 7.34 18.14
N ASN A 295 -13.63 7.13 18.80
CA ASN A 295 -12.31 7.26 18.20
C ASN A 295 -12.09 6.25 17.06
N ASN A 296 -12.61 5.03 17.19
CA ASN A 296 -12.54 4.02 16.13
C ASN A 296 -13.42 4.40 14.94
N TRP A 297 -14.62 4.94 15.17
CA TRP A 297 -15.47 5.45 14.09
C TRP A 297 -14.82 6.63 13.36
N LEU A 298 -14.32 7.62 14.09
CA LEU A 298 -13.57 8.73 13.51
C LEU A 298 -12.33 8.28 12.73
N PHE A 299 -11.70 7.19 13.16
CA PHE A 299 -10.63 6.61 12.36
C PHE A 299 -11.11 6.07 11.01
N LEU A 300 -12.20 5.32 10.98
CA LEU A 300 -12.74 4.76 9.74
C LEU A 300 -13.20 5.85 8.77
N THR A 301 -13.86 6.87 9.29
CA THR A 301 -14.45 7.96 8.48
C THR A 301 -13.41 8.96 7.98
N ASN A 302 -12.45 9.37 8.84
CA ASN A 302 -11.53 10.48 8.56
C ASN A 302 -10.08 10.08 8.28
N ARG A 303 -9.70 8.81 8.56
CA ARG A 303 -8.32 8.34 8.40
C ARG A 303 -8.19 7.13 7.49
N PHE A 304 -9.14 6.20 7.56
CA PHE A 304 -9.17 5.05 6.68
C PHE A 304 -9.88 5.39 5.37
N SER A 305 -10.99 6.14 5.43
CA SER A 305 -11.61 6.75 4.26
C SER A 305 -10.98 8.11 3.98
N GLU A 306 -10.27 8.24 2.88
CA GLU A 306 -9.65 9.51 2.50
C GLU A 306 -10.54 10.38 1.58
N ILE A 307 -11.80 9.99 1.39
CA ILE A 307 -12.70 10.66 0.46
C ILE A 307 -13.09 12.07 0.92
N ASP A 308 -13.13 12.33 2.23
CA ASP A 308 -13.38 13.68 2.74
C ASP A 308 -12.25 14.63 2.36
N MET A 309 -11.01 14.24 2.63
CA MET A 309 -9.83 15.00 2.21
C MET A 309 -9.84 15.23 0.70
N PHE A 310 -10.10 14.19 -0.10
CA PHE A 310 -10.19 14.32 -1.55
C PHE A 310 -11.31 15.28 -1.96
N SER A 311 -12.47 15.24 -1.30
CA SER A 311 -13.59 16.16 -1.59
C SER A 311 -13.23 17.62 -1.36
N GLN A 312 -12.47 17.93 -0.31
CA GLN A 312 -12.01 19.30 -0.04
C GLN A 312 -11.08 19.84 -1.13
N PHE A 313 -10.21 19.00 -1.70
CA PHE A 313 -9.39 19.38 -2.85
C PHE A 313 -10.22 19.60 -4.11
N VAL A 314 -11.17 18.68 -4.38
CA VAL A 314 -12.05 18.77 -5.59
C VAL A 314 -13.03 19.94 -5.50
N ALA A 315 -13.46 20.34 -4.32
CA ALA A 315 -14.30 21.49 -4.10
C ALA A 315 -13.60 22.82 -4.51
N GLN A 316 -12.30 22.90 -4.25
CA GLN A 316 -11.51 24.10 -4.51
C GLN A 316 -10.90 24.12 -5.93
N THR A 317 -10.68 22.96 -6.55
CA THR A 317 -10.02 22.87 -7.87
C THR A 317 -10.99 22.37 -8.95
N PRO A 318 -11.16 23.01 -10.09
CA PRO A 318 -10.48 24.25 -10.54
C PRO A 318 -11.18 25.55 -10.16
N SER A 319 -12.27 25.53 -9.39
CA SER A 319 -13.16 26.66 -9.14
C SER A 319 -12.50 27.87 -8.45
N GLN A 320 -11.67 27.61 -7.43
CA GLN A 320 -10.97 28.64 -6.65
C GLN A 320 -9.45 28.62 -6.89
N ARG A 321 -8.90 27.47 -7.25
CA ARG A 321 -7.47 27.25 -7.51
C ARG A 321 -7.28 26.54 -8.84
N PRO A 322 -6.41 27.04 -9.74
CA PRO A 322 -6.16 26.37 -11.01
C PRO A 322 -5.46 25.03 -10.84
N TYR A 323 -5.56 24.17 -11.84
CA TYR A 323 -4.70 23.00 -11.95
C TYR A 323 -3.23 23.43 -11.98
N SER A 324 -2.35 22.67 -11.31
CA SER A 324 -0.96 23.05 -11.17
C SER A 324 0.00 21.91 -11.50
N PRO A 325 0.90 22.06 -12.46
CA PRO A 325 1.95 21.10 -12.74
C PRO A 325 3.08 21.10 -11.68
N GLN A 326 3.02 22.02 -10.70
CA GLN A 326 4.05 22.15 -9.67
C GLN A 326 4.29 20.85 -8.90
N ILE A 327 3.24 20.02 -8.71
CA ILE A 327 3.35 18.70 -8.08
C ILE A 327 4.31 17.79 -8.85
N LEU A 328 4.24 17.82 -10.19
CA LEU A 328 5.15 17.05 -11.03
C LEU A 328 6.59 17.57 -10.93
N ASN A 329 6.78 18.89 -10.94
CA ASN A 329 8.09 19.51 -10.74
C ASN A 329 8.68 19.11 -9.36
N ASN A 330 7.88 19.14 -8.31
CA ASN A 330 8.30 18.71 -6.97
C ASN A 330 8.70 17.22 -6.96
N ALA A 331 7.94 16.38 -7.67
CA ALA A 331 8.25 14.96 -7.81
C ALA A 331 9.57 14.72 -8.56
N LEU A 332 9.85 15.49 -9.61
CA LEU A 332 11.13 15.44 -10.32
C LEU A 332 12.29 15.95 -9.46
N GLN A 333 12.10 17.04 -8.72
CA GLN A 333 13.09 17.53 -7.75
C GLN A 333 13.37 16.50 -6.63
N ALA A 334 12.36 15.72 -6.25
CA ALA A 334 12.54 14.66 -5.26
C ALA A 334 13.55 13.60 -5.69
N LEU A 335 13.82 13.42 -6.98
CA LEU A 335 14.80 12.48 -7.52
C LEU A 335 16.25 12.90 -7.24
N ILE A 336 16.52 14.20 -7.03
CA ILE A 336 17.88 14.69 -6.78
C ILE A 336 18.36 14.21 -5.40
N PRO A 337 19.51 13.52 -5.29
CA PRO A 337 20.05 13.10 -4.00
C PRO A 337 20.38 14.27 -3.08
N LYS A 338 20.20 14.12 -1.78
CA LYS A 338 20.65 15.11 -0.79
C LYS A 338 22.16 15.38 -0.86
N ALA A 339 22.96 14.41 -1.29
CA ALA A 339 24.38 14.59 -1.51
C ALA A 339 24.72 15.65 -2.58
N LEU A 340 23.85 15.82 -3.59
CA LEU A 340 24.01 16.84 -4.64
C LEU A 340 23.25 18.14 -4.32
N TRP A 341 22.26 18.09 -3.44
CA TRP A 341 21.48 19.25 -2.99
C TRP A 341 21.25 19.15 -1.47
N PRO A 342 22.23 19.56 -0.62
CA PRO A 342 22.13 19.43 0.84
C PRO A 342 20.93 20.16 1.44
N ASP A 343 20.63 21.37 0.97
CA ASP A 343 19.54 22.23 1.44
C ASP A 343 18.18 21.87 0.84
N LYS A 344 18.08 20.76 0.12
CA LYS A 344 16.83 20.30 -0.46
C LYS A 344 15.76 20.12 0.61
N PRO A 345 14.55 20.73 0.43
CA PRO A 345 13.43 20.51 1.34
C PRO A 345 13.11 19.02 1.47
N SER A 346 12.70 18.59 2.66
CA SER A 346 12.29 17.20 2.82
C SER A 346 11.06 16.90 1.95
N THR A 347 11.03 15.72 1.36
CA THR A 347 9.90 15.24 0.54
C THR A 347 8.58 15.30 1.33
N GLU A 348 8.65 15.02 2.63
CA GLU A 348 7.51 15.10 3.52
C GLU A 348 7.00 16.52 3.68
N TYR A 349 7.89 17.47 3.92
CA TYR A 349 7.53 18.89 4.05
C TYR A 349 6.82 19.39 2.79
N VAL A 350 7.37 19.11 1.60
CA VAL A 350 6.78 19.53 0.32
C VAL A 350 5.39 18.90 0.12
N ALA A 351 5.23 17.61 0.41
CA ALA A 351 3.96 16.92 0.29
C ALA A 351 2.89 17.45 1.26
N MET A 352 3.30 17.84 2.49
CA MET A 352 2.38 18.38 3.50
C MET A 352 1.97 19.84 3.20
N GLN A 353 2.82 20.66 2.55
CA GLN A 353 2.50 22.06 2.26
C GLN A 353 1.18 22.18 1.51
N ARG A 354 0.91 21.34 0.49
CA ARG A 354 -0.34 21.42 -0.26
C ARG A 354 -1.57 21.10 0.59
N VAL A 355 -1.43 20.23 1.60
CA VAL A 355 -2.53 19.92 2.54
C VAL A 355 -2.85 21.13 3.42
N TYR A 356 -1.83 21.85 3.85
CA TYR A 356 -1.97 23.09 4.62
C TYR A 356 -2.49 24.24 3.76
N GLU A 357 -1.99 24.40 2.55
CA GLU A 357 -2.42 25.45 1.62
C GLU A 357 -3.90 25.35 1.25
N TYR A 358 -4.42 24.13 1.14
CA TYR A 358 -5.84 23.88 0.90
C TYR A 358 -6.70 23.93 2.17
N GLY A 359 -6.09 24.17 3.34
CA GLY A 359 -6.82 24.28 4.60
C GLY A 359 -7.44 22.97 5.09
N VAL A 360 -7.02 21.83 4.50
CA VAL A 360 -7.52 20.50 4.88
C VAL A 360 -7.11 20.14 6.31
N ILE A 361 -5.92 20.56 6.71
CA ILE A 361 -5.43 20.47 8.08
C ILE A 361 -4.78 21.81 8.46
N GLN A 362 -4.99 22.24 9.69
CA GLN A 362 -4.35 23.43 10.21
C GLN A 362 -2.84 23.22 10.34
N LYS A 363 -2.06 24.22 9.95
CA LYS A 363 -0.59 24.18 10.02
C LYS A 363 -0.04 23.97 11.45
N ALA A 364 -0.79 24.40 12.44
CA ALA A 364 -0.48 24.20 13.87
C ALA A 364 -0.77 22.77 14.37
N SER A 365 -1.43 21.93 13.54
CA SER A 365 -1.71 20.54 13.89
C SER A 365 -0.43 19.71 13.84
N ALA A 366 -0.21 18.85 14.83
CA ALA A 366 0.86 17.85 14.82
C ALA A 366 0.58 16.66 13.86
N ALA A 367 -0.54 16.69 13.13
CA ALA A 367 -0.93 15.61 12.22
C ALA A 367 -0.10 15.64 10.94
N SER A 368 0.57 14.54 10.63
CA SER A 368 1.17 14.30 9.31
C SER A 368 0.08 13.79 8.37
N ALA A 369 -0.37 14.65 7.45
CA ALA A 369 -1.29 14.28 6.39
C ALA A 369 -0.65 14.51 5.03
N LYS A 370 -0.89 13.58 4.11
CA LYS A 370 -0.34 13.62 2.76
C LYS A 370 -1.46 13.29 1.77
N THR A 371 -1.41 13.91 0.61
CA THR A 371 -2.27 13.54 -0.51
C THR A 371 -1.95 12.11 -0.98
N ARG A 372 -2.86 11.54 -1.75
CA ARG A 372 -2.68 10.25 -2.42
C ARG A 372 -2.49 10.45 -3.93
N PRO A 373 -2.00 9.43 -4.65
CA PRO A 373 -1.72 9.57 -6.08
C PRO A 373 -2.92 10.05 -6.90
N ILE A 374 -4.14 9.67 -6.51
CA ILE A 374 -5.38 10.09 -7.17
C ILE A 374 -5.58 11.60 -6.99
N VAL A 375 -5.35 12.10 -5.78
CA VAL A 375 -5.49 13.55 -5.46
C VAL A 375 -4.43 14.34 -6.22
N ASP A 376 -3.17 13.91 -6.17
CA ASP A 376 -2.07 14.55 -6.88
C ASP A 376 -2.34 14.62 -8.39
N ALA A 377 -2.76 13.52 -8.98
CA ALA A 377 -3.12 13.46 -10.40
C ALA A 377 -4.27 14.42 -10.74
N TYR A 378 -5.31 14.49 -9.88
CA TYR A 378 -6.42 15.40 -10.07
C TYR A 378 -5.97 16.87 -10.00
N LEU A 379 -5.14 17.22 -9.05
CA LEU A 379 -4.62 18.58 -8.88
C LEU A 379 -3.71 19.03 -10.05
N ILE A 380 -3.04 18.09 -10.73
CA ILE A 380 -2.23 18.38 -11.91
C ILE A 380 -3.09 18.76 -13.12
N GLY A 381 -4.20 18.05 -13.38
CA GLY A 381 -4.98 18.29 -14.59
C GLY A 381 -6.31 17.55 -14.68
N GLY A 382 -6.96 17.31 -13.54
CA GLY A 382 -8.32 16.79 -13.48
C GLY A 382 -8.47 15.31 -13.86
N PRO A 383 -9.67 14.90 -14.31
CA PRO A 383 -10.01 13.49 -14.53
C PRO A 383 -9.11 12.77 -15.55
N ILE A 384 -8.72 13.47 -16.62
CA ILE A 384 -7.85 12.88 -17.66
C ILE A 384 -6.51 12.52 -17.08
N VAL A 385 -5.90 13.38 -16.28
CA VAL A 385 -4.60 13.12 -15.65
C VAL A 385 -4.73 12.02 -14.60
N VAL A 386 -5.86 11.92 -13.88
CA VAL A 386 -6.13 10.80 -12.97
C VAL A 386 -6.04 9.47 -13.72
N PHE A 387 -6.74 9.34 -14.84
CA PHE A 387 -6.70 8.11 -15.64
C PHE A 387 -5.29 7.80 -16.17
N VAL A 388 -4.64 8.78 -16.81
CA VAL A 388 -3.32 8.61 -17.43
C VAL A 388 -2.24 8.30 -16.39
N ALA A 389 -2.24 9.02 -15.27
CA ALA A 389 -1.26 8.79 -14.20
C ALA A 389 -1.41 7.39 -13.60
N MET A 390 -2.65 6.93 -13.36
CA MET A 390 -2.88 5.59 -12.80
C MET A 390 -2.59 4.49 -13.81
N LEU A 391 -2.78 4.73 -15.10
CA LEU A 391 -2.35 3.80 -16.16
C LEU A 391 -0.83 3.63 -16.14
N TRP A 392 -0.07 4.72 -16.09
CA TRP A 392 1.39 4.67 -15.96
C TRP A 392 1.85 4.03 -14.64
N TYR A 393 1.12 4.28 -13.55
CA TYR A 393 1.37 3.65 -12.27
C TYR A 393 1.27 2.12 -12.37
N GLY A 394 0.20 1.60 -12.98
CA GLY A 394 0.01 0.17 -13.20
C GLY A 394 1.07 -0.44 -14.13
N LEU A 395 1.38 0.23 -15.26
CA LEU A 395 2.45 -0.19 -16.18
C LEU A 395 3.80 -0.30 -15.48
N THR A 396 4.17 0.72 -14.70
CA THR A 396 5.44 0.77 -13.96
C THR A 396 5.53 -0.35 -12.92
N ALA A 397 4.47 -0.53 -12.13
CA ALA A 397 4.43 -1.58 -11.12
C ALA A 397 4.59 -2.98 -11.74
N GLN A 398 3.88 -3.21 -12.85
CA GLN A 398 3.95 -4.48 -13.56
C GLN A 398 5.34 -4.72 -14.19
N TRP A 399 5.94 -3.69 -14.77
CA TRP A 399 7.29 -3.75 -15.36
C TRP A 399 8.37 -4.01 -14.30
N LEU A 400 8.31 -3.34 -13.14
CA LEU A 400 9.25 -3.54 -12.03
C LEU A 400 9.16 -4.96 -11.47
N CYS A 401 7.94 -5.45 -11.23
CA CYS A 401 7.72 -6.82 -10.78
C CYS A 401 8.30 -7.85 -11.76
N GLN A 402 8.05 -7.65 -13.07
CA GLN A 402 8.60 -8.51 -14.11
C GLN A 402 10.12 -8.49 -14.14
N THR A 403 10.71 -7.32 -13.99
CA THR A 403 12.17 -7.17 -13.97
C THR A 403 12.76 -7.88 -12.76
N ALA A 404 12.14 -7.73 -11.57
CA ALA A 404 12.57 -8.43 -10.37
C ALA A 404 12.48 -9.96 -10.53
N GLU A 405 11.36 -10.47 -11.05
CA GLU A 405 11.21 -11.92 -11.28
C GLU A 405 12.22 -12.45 -12.28
N ARG A 406 12.51 -11.71 -13.37
CA ARG A 406 13.52 -12.12 -14.39
C ARG A 406 14.94 -12.18 -13.83
N LEU A 407 15.30 -11.26 -12.95
CA LEU A 407 16.65 -11.12 -12.42
C LEU A 407 16.90 -12.01 -11.20
N PHE A 408 15.86 -12.35 -10.43
CA PHE A 408 16.01 -13.04 -9.14
C PHE A 408 15.34 -14.43 -9.10
N GLY A 409 15.20 -15.10 -10.26
CA GLY A 409 14.77 -16.49 -10.29
C GLY A 409 13.27 -16.73 -10.10
N GLY A 410 12.44 -15.74 -10.41
CA GLY A 410 10.99 -15.92 -10.49
C GLY A 410 10.22 -15.38 -9.28
N TYR A 411 9.05 -15.99 -9.02
CA TYR A 411 8.03 -15.46 -8.15
C TYR A 411 8.48 -15.27 -6.69
N GLN A 412 9.08 -16.29 -6.08
CA GLN A 412 9.32 -16.25 -4.63
C GLN A 412 10.37 -15.20 -4.25
N LEU A 413 11.53 -15.20 -4.85
CA LEU A 413 12.56 -14.22 -4.53
C LEU A 413 12.29 -12.90 -5.25
N GLY A 414 11.97 -12.92 -6.54
CA GLY A 414 11.78 -11.71 -7.34
C GLY A 414 10.51 -10.95 -6.94
N CYS A 415 9.35 -11.59 -6.92
CA CYS A 415 8.10 -10.91 -6.59
C CYS A 415 7.92 -10.74 -5.07
N ILE A 416 8.01 -11.83 -4.28
CA ILE A 416 7.68 -11.77 -2.84
C ILE A 416 8.72 -10.95 -2.07
N VAL A 417 10.01 -11.14 -2.32
CA VAL A 417 11.06 -10.49 -1.52
C VAL A 417 11.49 -9.17 -2.13
N ILE A 418 11.92 -9.17 -3.39
CA ILE A 418 12.53 -7.98 -4.01
C ILE A 418 11.46 -6.95 -4.38
N PHE A 419 10.42 -7.34 -5.14
CA PHE A 419 9.39 -6.38 -5.54
C PHE A 419 8.61 -5.86 -4.33
N ASN A 420 8.08 -6.74 -3.50
CA ASN A 420 7.30 -6.31 -2.34
C ASN A 420 8.16 -5.69 -1.23
N GLY A 421 9.45 -6.02 -1.15
CA GLY A 421 10.39 -5.38 -0.23
C GLY A 421 10.79 -3.97 -0.67
N ILE A 422 11.10 -3.77 -1.95
CA ILE A 422 11.62 -2.49 -2.44
C ILE A 422 10.50 -1.55 -2.92
N PHE A 423 9.49 -2.07 -3.62
CA PHE A 423 8.45 -1.26 -4.27
C PHE A 423 7.12 -1.24 -3.55
N GLN A 424 7.10 -1.49 -2.24
CA GLN A 424 5.86 -1.50 -1.45
C GLN A 424 5.05 -0.19 -1.53
N GLN A 425 5.70 0.95 -1.74
CA GLN A 425 5.03 2.23 -1.92
C GLN A 425 4.07 2.23 -3.12
N LEU A 426 4.33 1.39 -4.13
CA LEU A 426 3.45 1.23 -5.28
C LEU A 426 2.12 0.56 -4.91
N TRP A 427 2.08 -0.39 -3.98
CA TRP A 427 0.83 -1.01 -3.60
C TRP A 427 0.15 -0.33 -2.41
N ARG A 428 0.88 0.45 -1.62
CA ARG A 428 0.30 1.29 -0.56
C ARG A 428 -0.28 2.60 -1.09
N GLY A 429 0.25 3.13 -2.17
CA GLY A 429 -0.04 4.45 -2.70
C GLY A 429 0.51 5.58 -1.82
N ASN A 430 1.26 6.50 -2.40
CA ASN A 430 1.81 7.67 -1.72
C ASN A 430 1.80 8.88 -2.68
N THR A 431 2.19 10.05 -2.21
CA THR A 431 2.30 11.24 -3.09
C THR A 431 3.31 11.01 -4.21
N PHE A 432 3.19 11.75 -5.29
CA PHE A 432 4.08 11.59 -6.45
C PHE A 432 5.54 11.80 -6.10
N GLU A 433 5.85 12.72 -5.19
CA GLU A 433 7.24 12.94 -4.73
C GLU A 433 7.83 11.69 -4.09
N PHE A 434 7.06 10.99 -3.27
CA PHE A 434 7.50 9.73 -2.66
C PHE A 434 7.56 8.59 -3.66
N LEU A 435 6.58 8.50 -4.57
CA LEU A 435 6.55 7.43 -5.57
C LEU A 435 7.73 7.52 -6.53
N PHE A 436 8.01 8.70 -7.09
CA PHE A 436 9.11 8.92 -8.03
C PHE A 436 10.45 8.62 -7.35
N ASN A 437 10.65 9.14 -6.13
CA ASN A 437 11.83 8.88 -5.34
C ASN A 437 12.02 7.38 -5.07
N ASN A 438 11.00 6.71 -4.53
CA ASN A 438 11.09 5.28 -4.18
C ASN A 438 11.26 4.38 -5.42
N ILE A 439 10.65 4.72 -6.56
CA ILE A 439 10.84 3.97 -7.82
C ILE A 439 12.30 4.07 -8.28
N LEU A 440 12.86 5.28 -8.33
CA LEU A 440 14.24 5.47 -8.80
C LEU A 440 15.25 4.76 -7.88
N TYR A 441 15.20 5.07 -6.60
CA TYR A 441 16.18 4.50 -5.65
C TYR A 441 15.95 3.01 -5.38
N GLY A 442 14.69 2.57 -5.42
CA GLY A 442 14.37 1.16 -5.38
C GLY A 442 14.92 0.40 -6.59
N TYR A 443 14.79 0.98 -7.80
CA TYR A 443 15.35 0.40 -9.00
C TYR A 443 16.87 0.32 -8.97
N LEU A 444 17.55 1.38 -8.52
CA LEU A 444 18.98 1.39 -8.31
C LEU A 444 19.41 0.33 -7.30
N LEU A 445 18.74 0.27 -6.14
CA LEU A 445 19.04 -0.72 -5.11
C LEU A 445 18.84 -2.15 -5.62
N MET A 446 17.76 -2.40 -6.34
CA MET A 446 17.48 -3.71 -6.94
C MET A 446 18.64 -4.16 -7.85
N TYR A 447 19.15 -3.25 -8.70
CA TYR A 447 20.28 -3.56 -9.57
C TYR A 447 21.61 -3.72 -8.81
N LEU A 448 21.85 -2.94 -7.77
CA LEU A 448 23.01 -3.11 -6.90
C LEU A 448 23.01 -4.48 -6.23
N ILE A 449 21.87 -4.89 -5.67
CA ILE A 449 21.71 -6.24 -5.09
C ILE A 449 21.90 -7.31 -6.16
N PHE A 450 21.33 -7.13 -7.36
CA PHE A 450 21.50 -8.07 -8.46
C PHE A 450 22.97 -8.23 -8.85
N ILE A 451 23.69 -7.12 -9.06
CA ILE A 451 25.11 -7.13 -9.43
C ILE A 451 25.94 -7.82 -8.33
N PHE A 452 25.71 -7.48 -7.07
CA PHE A 452 26.40 -8.10 -5.93
C PHE A 452 26.19 -9.61 -5.88
N LEU A 453 24.95 -10.08 -6.01
CA LEU A 453 24.62 -11.51 -5.99
C LEU A 453 25.18 -12.26 -7.21
N LYS A 454 25.22 -11.61 -8.37
CA LYS A 454 25.79 -12.16 -9.61
C LYS A 454 27.31 -12.29 -9.51
N LEU A 455 28.00 -11.25 -9.03
CA LEU A 455 29.47 -11.27 -8.87
C LEU A 455 29.94 -12.32 -7.86
N ASN A 456 29.14 -12.58 -6.83
CA ASN A 456 29.43 -13.63 -5.84
C ASN A 456 28.91 -15.01 -6.24
N HIS A 457 28.51 -15.22 -7.51
CA HIS A 457 27.99 -16.48 -8.02
C HIS A 457 26.81 -17.06 -7.24
N ILE A 458 26.08 -16.21 -6.50
CA ILE A 458 24.84 -16.59 -5.80
C ILE A 458 23.68 -16.67 -6.81
N LEU A 459 23.66 -15.76 -7.79
CA LEU A 459 22.77 -15.81 -8.94
C LEU A 459 23.57 -16.29 -10.17
N ILE A 460 23.09 -17.36 -10.79
CA ILE A 460 23.69 -17.96 -11.99
C ILE A 460 22.72 -17.83 -13.17
N PRO A 461 23.21 -17.66 -14.41
CA PRO A 461 22.35 -17.61 -15.60
C PRO A 461 21.66 -18.97 -15.80
N VAL A 462 20.39 -18.92 -16.20
CA VAL A 462 19.62 -20.11 -16.57
C VAL A 462 20.05 -20.56 -17.96
N LYS A 463 20.39 -21.84 -18.14
CA LYS A 463 20.71 -22.45 -19.44
C LYS A 463 19.44 -22.55 -20.28
N SER A 464 19.50 -22.15 -21.55
CA SER A 464 18.35 -22.03 -22.45
C SER A 464 17.60 -23.35 -22.79
N HIS A 465 18.10 -24.49 -22.33
CA HIS A 465 17.50 -25.81 -22.56
C HIS A 465 16.80 -26.43 -21.33
N GLU A 466 16.93 -25.83 -20.15
CA GLU A 466 16.17 -26.28 -19.00
C GLU A 466 14.79 -25.64 -19.06
N ASN A 467 13.74 -26.47 -19.23
CA ASN A 467 12.37 -26.04 -18.96
C ASN A 467 12.39 -25.36 -17.58
N THR A 468 12.10 -24.06 -17.56
CA THR A 468 12.16 -23.21 -16.39
C THR A 468 11.15 -23.69 -15.35
N THR A 469 11.50 -24.75 -14.63
CA THR A 469 10.80 -25.10 -13.40
C THR A 469 11.11 -23.99 -12.40
N HIS A 470 10.07 -23.25 -12.02
CA HIS A 470 10.19 -22.23 -10.98
C HIS A 470 10.82 -22.85 -9.73
N GLN A 471 11.99 -22.35 -9.32
CA GLN A 471 12.62 -22.78 -8.07
C GLN A 471 11.70 -22.46 -6.92
N SER A 472 11.09 -23.47 -6.33
CA SER A 472 10.34 -23.33 -5.10
C SER A 472 11.33 -23.25 -3.92
N ILE A 473 11.28 -22.15 -3.20
CA ILE A 473 11.98 -21.98 -1.92
C ILE A 473 11.10 -22.53 -0.77
N LEU A 474 9.80 -22.69 -1.02
CA LEU A 474 8.81 -23.28 -0.11
C LEU A 474 8.56 -24.74 -0.41
#